data_f8e80bc7040b8cfb9d3182fa365ce8bc
#
_entry.id   f8e80bc7040b8cfb9d3182fa365ce8bc
#
_cell.length_a   1.000
_cell.length_b   1.000
_cell.length_c   1.000
_cell.angle_alpha   90.00
_cell.angle_beta   90.00
_cell.angle_gamma   90.00
#
_symmetry.space_group_name_H-M   'P 1'
#
loop_
_entity.id
_entity.type
_entity.pdbx_description
1 polymer ?
#
loop_
_entity_poly.entity_id
_entity_poly.type
_entity_poly.pdbx_seq_one_letter_code
_entity_poly.pdbx_strand_id
1 'polypeptide(L)'
;QEKTYESLAASPFNKIRFCVFPKHYVYNLKEPAQYPFEIRENSPWSPSDFETEKLEKAPRNMFGGIDAMIENPDEVWDYTRPNPSYFEHIENTIARLGTMGIQADLILFHPYDRWGYSRMNLEQQNFYLRYVVNRFSAYHNVWWAMANEFDLFRWKPVSEWESNAETVCRQDPYRHLRSIHNCMTMYDHSRGWITHCSLQRIDLYRTAENVEIWRPQYGKPCVLDEIAYEGNLPFGWGNISGEEITRRFWEPYTRGGYGQHGGTY
;
A
#
# COMPACT_ATOMS: atom_id res chain seq x y z
N GLN A 1 6.70 16.07 -1.68
CA GLN A 1 5.54 15.99 -0.76
C GLN A 1 4.66 17.25 -0.84
N GLU A 2 5.22 18.49 -0.77
CA GLU A 2 4.42 19.73 -0.90
C GLU A 2 3.64 19.78 -2.21
N LYS A 3 4.28 19.47 -3.36
CA LYS A 3 3.60 19.38 -4.66
C LYS A 3 2.42 18.40 -4.67
N THR A 4 2.52 17.30 -3.92
CA THR A 4 1.41 16.33 -3.78
C THR A 4 0.22 16.97 -3.07
N TYR A 5 0.45 17.71 -1.98
CA TYR A 5 -0.62 18.41 -1.28
C TYR A 5 -1.24 19.52 -2.13
N GLU A 6 -0.43 20.27 -2.87
CA GLU A 6 -0.92 21.30 -3.82
C GLU A 6 -1.81 20.67 -4.89
N SER A 7 -1.38 19.54 -5.47
CA SER A 7 -2.16 18.81 -6.48
C SER A 7 -3.47 18.26 -5.89
N LEU A 8 -3.43 17.70 -4.68
CA LEU A 8 -4.63 17.21 -4.00
C LEU A 8 -5.60 18.36 -3.68
N ALA A 9 -5.10 19.50 -3.22
CA ALA A 9 -5.93 20.67 -2.92
C ALA A 9 -6.61 21.25 -4.19
N ALA A 10 -5.98 21.11 -5.35
CA ALA A 10 -6.50 21.56 -6.64
C ALA A 10 -7.37 20.51 -7.34
N SER A 11 -7.50 19.30 -6.79
CA SER A 11 -8.23 18.19 -7.39
C SER A 11 -9.55 17.93 -6.68
N PRO A 12 -10.51 17.23 -7.32
CA PRO A 12 -11.76 16.80 -6.70
C PRO A 12 -11.61 15.52 -5.86
N PHE A 13 -10.39 14.97 -5.75
CA PHE A 13 -10.17 13.70 -5.05
C PHE A 13 -10.17 13.90 -3.54
N ASN A 14 -10.83 13.00 -2.85
CA ASN A 14 -11.03 13.03 -1.40
C ASN A 14 -10.38 11.85 -0.67
N LYS A 15 -9.58 11.06 -1.35
CA LYS A 15 -8.84 9.93 -0.79
C LYS A 15 -7.48 9.80 -1.47
N ILE A 16 -6.44 9.45 -0.69
CA ILE A 16 -5.14 9.04 -1.20
C ILE A 16 -4.72 7.74 -0.54
N ARG A 17 -4.16 6.81 -1.32
CA ARG A 17 -3.51 5.59 -0.83
C ARG A 17 -2.01 5.76 -0.80
N PHE A 18 -1.38 5.35 0.29
CA PHE A 18 0.08 5.34 0.39
C PHE A 18 0.59 4.27 1.35
N CYS A 19 1.80 3.80 1.08
CA CYS A 19 2.43 2.75 1.86
C CYS A 19 2.95 3.28 3.19
N VAL A 20 2.74 2.51 4.27
CA VAL A 20 3.37 2.79 5.58
C VAL A 20 4.86 2.46 5.50
N PHE A 21 5.24 1.32 4.92
CA PHE A 21 6.65 1.00 4.67
C PHE A 21 7.20 1.67 3.41
N PRO A 22 8.50 1.95 3.33
CA PRO A 22 9.11 2.48 2.12
C PRO A 22 8.98 1.48 0.97
N LYS A 23 8.66 1.99 -0.22
CA LYS A 23 8.51 1.20 -1.44
C LYS A 23 9.75 1.35 -2.32
N HIS A 24 10.26 0.22 -2.82
CA HIS A 24 11.38 0.18 -3.75
C HIS A 24 10.90 -0.28 -5.14
N TYR A 25 11.23 0.51 -6.15
CA TYR A 25 11.02 0.14 -7.55
C TYR A 25 11.92 0.98 -8.47
N VAL A 26 11.96 0.66 -9.77
CA VAL A 26 12.91 1.24 -10.74
C VAL A 26 12.99 2.77 -10.76
N TYR A 27 11.90 3.48 -10.44
CA TYR A 27 11.86 4.94 -10.39
C TYR A 27 12.04 5.53 -8.99
N ASN A 28 12.20 4.69 -7.98
CA ASN A 28 12.46 5.10 -6.60
C ASN A 28 13.54 4.18 -5.99
N LEU A 29 14.79 4.44 -6.36
CA LEU A 29 15.96 3.68 -5.91
C LEU A 29 16.61 4.27 -4.67
N LYS A 30 16.20 5.47 -4.25
CA LYS A 30 16.81 6.16 -3.11
C LYS A 30 16.47 5.47 -1.80
N GLU A 31 17.44 5.46 -0.89
CA GLU A 31 17.18 5.10 0.48
C GLU A 31 16.23 6.10 1.15
N PRO A 32 15.31 5.64 2.01
CA PRO A 32 14.53 6.53 2.82
C PRO A 32 15.44 7.28 3.80
N ALA A 33 15.09 8.53 4.13
CA ALA A 33 15.84 9.32 5.10
C ALA A 33 15.81 8.72 6.52
N GLN A 34 14.80 7.90 6.79
CA GLN A 34 14.60 7.20 8.06
C GLN A 34 13.96 5.85 7.78
N TYR A 35 14.18 4.88 8.67
CA TYR A 35 13.59 3.54 8.61
C TYR A 35 12.52 3.36 9.67
N PRO A 36 11.53 2.47 9.45
CA PRO A 36 10.43 2.25 10.38
C PRO A 36 10.86 1.57 11.70
N PHE A 37 12.00 0.89 11.72
CA PHE A 37 12.56 0.24 12.90
C PHE A 37 14.01 0.64 13.12
N GLU A 38 14.45 0.55 14.37
CA GLU A 38 15.85 0.78 14.72
C GLU A 38 16.76 -0.31 14.14
N ILE A 39 17.94 0.10 13.68
CA ILE A 39 18.99 -0.83 13.25
C ILE A 39 19.66 -1.41 14.50
N ARG A 40 19.88 -2.72 14.55
CA ARG A 40 20.60 -3.37 15.66
C ARG A 40 22.04 -2.89 15.73
N GLU A 41 22.58 -2.76 16.95
CA GLU A 41 23.96 -2.29 17.18
C GLU A 41 25.03 -3.10 16.44
N ASN A 42 24.80 -4.41 16.30
CA ASN A 42 25.73 -5.32 15.61
C ASN A 42 25.21 -5.73 14.23
N SER A 43 24.42 -4.87 13.59
CA SER A 43 23.89 -5.16 12.25
C SER A 43 25.00 -5.38 11.23
N PRO A 44 24.92 -6.44 10.41
CA PRO A 44 25.85 -6.67 9.32
C PRO A 44 25.62 -5.71 8.15
N TRP A 45 24.56 -4.93 8.18
CA TRP A 45 24.12 -4.00 7.15
C TRP A 45 24.08 -2.55 7.66
N SER A 46 24.38 -1.63 6.76
CA SER A 46 24.22 -0.18 6.98
C SER A 46 23.60 0.51 5.77
N PRO A 47 23.01 1.71 5.91
CA PRO A 47 22.47 2.47 4.80
C PRO A 47 23.46 2.70 3.65
N SER A 48 24.75 2.82 3.94
CA SER A 48 25.81 2.99 2.93
C SER A 48 26.02 1.77 2.03
N ASP A 49 25.51 0.58 2.40
CA ASP A 49 25.61 -0.62 1.57
C ASP A 49 24.75 -0.53 0.31
N PHE A 50 23.78 0.39 0.29
CA PHE A 50 22.95 0.71 -0.85
C PHE A 50 23.35 2.01 -1.57
N GLU A 51 24.65 2.30 -1.66
CA GLU A 51 25.13 3.43 -2.47
C GLU A 51 24.65 3.32 -3.92
N THR A 52 24.28 4.46 -4.49
CA THR A 52 23.66 4.57 -5.83
C THR A 52 24.43 3.82 -6.91
N GLU A 53 25.77 3.84 -6.87
CA GLU A 53 26.62 3.14 -7.86
C GLU A 53 26.49 1.61 -7.79
N LYS A 54 26.31 1.04 -6.60
CA LYS A 54 26.07 -0.41 -6.43
C LYS A 54 24.67 -0.79 -6.92
N LEU A 55 23.70 0.08 -6.71
CA LEU A 55 22.32 -0.12 -7.16
C LEU A 55 22.18 -0.02 -8.69
N GLU A 56 22.95 0.84 -9.35
CA GLU A 56 22.92 0.97 -10.81
C GLU A 56 23.44 -0.30 -11.51
N LYS A 57 24.35 -1.03 -10.88
CA LYS A 57 24.96 -2.27 -11.39
C LYS A 57 24.25 -3.54 -10.94
N ALA A 58 23.28 -3.43 -10.02
CA ALA A 58 22.56 -4.59 -9.51
C ALA A 58 21.66 -5.24 -10.58
N PRO A 59 21.53 -6.57 -10.57
CA PRO A 59 20.58 -7.27 -11.42
C PRO A 59 19.17 -6.72 -11.20
N ARG A 60 18.42 -6.58 -12.27
CA ARG A 60 17.04 -6.09 -12.23
C ARG A 60 16.07 -7.21 -12.56
N ASN A 61 14.98 -7.26 -11.82
CA ASN A 61 13.88 -8.18 -12.12
C ASN A 61 13.11 -7.71 -13.38
N MET A 62 12.16 -8.51 -13.83
CA MET A 62 11.36 -8.22 -15.03
C MET A 62 10.57 -6.92 -14.97
N PHE A 63 10.37 -6.33 -13.78
CA PHE A 63 9.71 -5.04 -13.57
C PHE A 63 10.72 -3.90 -13.37
N GLY A 64 12.01 -4.15 -13.61
CA GLY A 64 13.08 -3.18 -13.47
C GLY A 64 13.50 -2.86 -12.04
N GLY A 65 12.89 -3.49 -11.04
CA GLY A 65 13.29 -3.38 -9.63
C GLY A 65 14.57 -4.18 -9.34
N ILE A 66 15.24 -3.85 -8.25
CA ILE A 66 16.42 -4.54 -7.78
C ILE A 66 15.99 -5.64 -6.81
N ASP A 67 16.42 -6.88 -7.07
CA ASP A 67 16.12 -8.02 -6.21
C ASP A 67 17.02 -8.11 -4.95
N ALA A 68 17.93 -7.16 -4.76
CA ALA A 68 18.81 -7.12 -3.61
C ALA A 68 18.00 -6.85 -2.34
N MET A 69 17.47 -7.89 -1.75
CA MET A 69 16.88 -7.88 -0.41
C MET A 69 17.99 -8.05 0.63
N ILE A 70 17.79 -7.48 1.81
CA ILE A 70 18.58 -7.86 2.99
C ILE A 70 18.34 -9.36 3.21
N GLU A 71 19.40 -10.16 3.21
CA GLU A 71 19.29 -11.62 3.33
C GLU A 71 18.65 -12.05 4.65
N ASN A 72 19.10 -11.45 5.75
CA ASN A 72 18.65 -11.74 7.11
C ASN A 72 18.10 -10.49 7.79
N PRO A 73 16.84 -10.09 7.51
CA PRO A 73 16.26 -8.86 8.09
C PRO A 73 16.23 -8.86 9.62
N ASP A 74 16.11 -10.02 10.26
CA ASP A 74 16.11 -10.18 11.72
C ASP A 74 17.45 -9.84 12.37
N GLU A 75 18.57 -9.93 11.62
CA GLU A 75 19.88 -9.51 12.09
C GLU A 75 20.10 -8.00 11.95
N VAL A 76 19.30 -7.36 11.08
CA VAL A 76 19.39 -5.92 10.78
C VAL A 76 18.47 -5.11 11.65
N TRP A 77 17.18 -5.49 11.69
CA TRP A 77 16.14 -4.68 12.33
C TRP A 77 15.79 -5.17 13.72
N ASP A 78 15.65 -4.24 14.66
CA ASP A 78 14.99 -4.50 15.92
C ASP A 78 13.50 -4.20 15.78
N TYR A 79 12.72 -5.20 15.39
CA TYR A 79 11.27 -5.08 15.20
C TYR A 79 10.50 -4.74 16.49
N THR A 80 11.14 -4.81 17.66
CA THR A 80 10.52 -4.39 18.94
C THR A 80 10.70 -2.90 19.21
N ARG A 81 11.50 -2.19 18.39
CA ARG A 81 11.82 -0.77 18.52
C ARG A 81 11.42 0.01 17.27
N PRO A 82 10.12 0.34 17.11
CA PRO A 82 9.68 1.25 16.06
C PRO A 82 10.36 2.60 16.19
N ASN A 83 10.78 3.19 15.06
CA ASN A 83 11.40 4.52 15.04
C ASN A 83 10.32 5.62 15.16
N PRO A 84 10.24 6.35 16.29
CA PRO A 84 9.19 7.34 16.50
C PRO A 84 9.17 8.44 15.44
N SER A 85 10.33 8.89 14.97
CA SER A 85 10.44 9.98 13.99
C SER A 85 9.94 9.57 12.61
N TYR A 86 10.13 8.29 12.23
CA TYR A 86 9.56 7.76 10.99
C TYR A 86 8.02 7.79 11.02
N PHE A 87 7.43 7.31 12.10
CA PHE A 87 5.98 7.27 12.25
C PHE A 87 5.37 8.66 12.50
N GLU A 88 6.08 9.59 13.13
CA GLU A 88 5.68 10.99 13.26
C GLU A 88 5.53 11.67 11.89
N HIS A 89 6.41 11.35 10.94
CA HIS A 89 6.27 11.85 9.57
C HIS A 89 4.97 11.37 8.90
N ILE A 90 4.60 10.11 9.08
CA ILE A 90 3.33 9.55 8.59
C ILE A 90 2.16 10.20 9.31
N GLU A 91 2.23 10.34 10.61
CA GLU A 91 1.22 10.99 11.45
C GLU A 91 0.92 12.43 11.02
N ASN A 92 1.97 13.21 10.79
CA ASN A 92 1.87 14.58 10.27
C ASN A 92 1.20 14.61 8.88
N THR A 93 1.48 13.61 8.04
CA THR A 93 0.82 13.45 6.74
C THR A 93 -0.67 13.17 6.90
N ILE A 94 -1.05 12.24 7.77
CA ILE A 94 -2.46 11.92 8.09
C ILE A 94 -3.20 13.14 8.60
N ALA A 95 -2.61 13.86 9.57
CA ALA A 95 -3.20 15.05 10.16
C ALA A 95 -3.43 16.14 9.10
N ARG A 96 -2.43 16.39 8.24
CA ARG A 96 -2.55 17.39 7.18
C ARG A 96 -3.62 17.00 6.15
N LEU A 97 -3.69 15.75 5.72
CA LEU A 97 -4.76 15.27 4.86
C LEU A 97 -6.14 15.47 5.50
N GLY A 98 -6.26 15.21 6.81
CA GLY A 98 -7.48 15.43 7.57
C GLY A 98 -7.94 16.89 7.53
N THR A 99 -7.02 17.86 7.68
CA THR A 99 -7.35 19.29 7.56
C THR A 99 -7.79 19.69 6.14
N MET A 100 -7.41 18.93 5.13
CA MET A 100 -7.83 19.11 3.74
C MET A 100 -9.14 18.38 3.39
N GLY A 101 -9.73 17.63 4.32
CA GLY A 101 -10.90 16.79 4.08
C GLY A 101 -10.60 15.52 3.30
N ILE A 102 -9.33 15.07 3.26
CA ILE A 102 -8.87 13.94 2.45
C ILE A 102 -8.65 12.72 3.33
N GLN A 103 -9.16 11.58 2.89
CA GLN A 103 -8.98 10.29 3.56
C GLN A 103 -7.59 9.73 3.28
N ALA A 104 -6.94 9.22 4.32
CA ALA A 104 -5.64 8.56 4.29
C ALA A 104 -5.84 7.04 4.30
N ASP A 105 -5.78 6.40 3.14
CA ASP A 105 -5.89 4.95 3.01
C ASP A 105 -4.49 4.33 3.13
N LEU A 106 -4.17 3.86 4.34
CA LEU A 106 -2.84 3.39 4.72
C LEU A 106 -2.62 1.94 4.29
N ILE A 107 -1.70 1.74 3.35
CA ILE A 107 -1.26 0.40 2.95
C ILE A 107 -0.28 -0.12 3.99
N LEU A 108 -0.74 -1.07 4.82
CA LEU A 108 0.03 -1.62 5.94
C LEU A 108 1.17 -2.54 5.48
N PHE A 109 0.95 -3.33 4.44
CA PHE A 109 1.94 -4.23 3.84
C PHE A 109 1.95 -4.12 2.32
N HIS A 110 3.13 -4.29 1.71
CA HIS A 110 3.31 -4.43 0.26
C HIS A 110 4.53 -5.31 -0.06
N PRO A 111 4.58 -5.97 -1.23
CA PRO A 111 5.67 -6.88 -1.59
C PRO A 111 6.91 -6.17 -2.17
N TYR A 112 6.85 -4.85 -2.41
CA TYR A 112 7.89 -4.06 -3.07
C TYR A 112 8.92 -3.53 -2.06
N ASP A 113 9.63 -4.45 -1.44
CA ASP A 113 10.44 -4.21 -0.26
C ASP A 113 11.80 -4.89 -0.40
N ARG A 114 12.87 -4.10 -0.37
CA ARG A 114 14.23 -4.60 -0.35
C ARG A 114 14.85 -4.68 1.05
N TRP A 115 14.17 -4.10 2.03
CA TRP A 115 14.63 -4.03 3.41
C TRP A 115 14.18 -5.22 4.28
N GLY A 116 13.28 -6.04 3.76
CA GLY A 116 12.82 -7.27 4.40
C GLY A 116 11.59 -7.12 5.30
N TYR A 117 10.93 -5.96 5.35
CA TYR A 117 9.72 -5.76 6.17
C TYR A 117 8.56 -6.67 5.74
N SER A 118 8.49 -7.01 4.46
CA SER A 118 7.50 -7.95 3.93
C SER A 118 7.71 -9.40 4.39
N ARG A 119 8.87 -9.69 4.99
CA ARG A 119 9.25 -11.03 5.49
C ARG A 119 9.18 -11.17 7.01
N MET A 120 8.69 -10.16 7.71
CA MET A 120 8.42 -10.26 9.15
C MET A 120 7.60 -11.51 9.45
N ASN A 121 7.95 -12.21 10.52
CA ASN A 121 7.13 -13.30 11.03
C ASN A 121 5.82 -12.79 11.64
N LEU A 122 4.88 -13.67 11.95
CA LEU A 122 3.54 -13.29 12.41
C LEU A 122 3.57 -12.48 13.71
N GLU A 123 4.49 -12.76 14.63
CA GLU A 123 4.62 -12.02 15.88
C GLU A 123 5.08 -10.58 15.64
N GLN A 124 6.10 -10.39 14.80
CA GLN A 124 6.61 -9.09 14.37
C GLN A 124 5.54 -8.29 13.63
N GLN A 125 4.81 -8.93 12.70
CA GLN A 125 3.69 -8.31 11.99
C GLN A 125 2.61 -7.81 12.96
N ASN A 126 2.20 -8.64 13.90
CA ASN A 126 1.17 -8.29 14.88
C ASN A 126 1.65 -7.21 15.87
N PHE A 127 2.94 -7.21 16.22
CA PHE A 127 3.52 -6.12 17.02
C PHE A 127 3.47 -4.80 16.27
N TYR A 128 3.93 -4.78 15.02
CA TYR A 128 3.87 -3.62 14.13
C TYR A 128 2.44 -3.10 13.97
N LEU A 129 1.48 -3.98 13.70
CA LEU A 129 0.08 -3.59 13.55
C LEU A 129 -0.50 -2.97 14.82
N ARG A 130 -0.21 -3.55 15.99
CA ARG A 130 -0.60 -2.94 17.27
C ARG A 130 -0.03 -1.54 17.43
N TYR A 131 1.24 -1.35 17.11
CA TYR A 131 1.88 -0.05 17.22
C TYR A 131 1.23 0.99 16.27
N VAL A 132 1.08 0.66 14.99
CA VAL A 132 0.54 1.56 13.97
C VAL A 132 -0.92 1.91 14.23
N VAL A 133 -1.74 0.89 14.53
CA VAL A 133 -3.17 1.11 14.76
C VAL A 133 -3.39 1.92 16.03
N ASN A 134 -2.71 1.61 17.14
CA ASN A 134 -2.83 2.39 18.37
C ASN A 134 -2.35 3.84 18.20
N ARG A 135 -1.39 4.09 17.32
CA ARG A 135 -0.89 5.43 17.07
C ARG A 135 -1.84 6.26 16.20
N PHE A 136 -2.43 5.66 15.16
CA PHE A 136 -3.16 6.41 14.14
C PHE A 136 -4.68 6.30 14.22
N SER A 137 -5.24 5.41 15.02
CA SER A 137 -6.69 5.21 15.08
C SER A 137 -7.47 6.40 15.63
N ALA A 138 -6.83 7.36 16.30
CA ALA A 138 -7.48 8.59 16.75
C ALA A 138 -7.81 9.57 15.59
N TYR A 139 -7.24 9.37 14.41
CA TYR A 139 -7.48 10.21 13.24
C TYR A 139 -8.69 9.70 12.45
N HIS A 140 -9.76 10.47 12.40
CA HIS A 140 -11.03 10.10 11.75
C HIS A 140 -10.93 9.82 10.24
N ASN A 141 -9.88 10.32 9.58
CA ASN A 141 -9.64 10.18 8.14
C ASN A 141 -8.73 8.99 7.77
N VAL A 142 -8.48 8.07 8.67
CA VAL A 142 -7.67 6.87 8.39
C VAL A 142 -8.54 5.74 7.87
N TRP A 143 -8.02 5.01 6.86
CA TRP A 143 -8.50 3.71 6.42
C TRP A 143 -7.34 2.71 6.49
N TRP A 144 -7.66 1.44 6.71
CA TRP A 144 -6.68 0.37 6.82
C TRP A 144 -6.72 -0.54 5.59
N ALA A 145 -5.79 -0.38 4.65
CA ALA A 145 -5.55 -1.33 3.59
C ALA A 145 -4.54 -2.38 4.08
N MET A 146 -4.98 -3.61 4.37
CA MET A 146 -4.11 -4.66 4.92
C MET A 146 -2.89 -4.92 4.05
N ALA A 147 -3.09 -4.94 2.73
CA ALA A 147 -2.01 -5.06 1.78
C ALA A 147 -2.33 -4.37 0.47
N ASN A 148 -1.28 -3.94 -0.23
CA ASN A 148 -1.30 -3.81 -1.69
C ASN A 148 -0.85 -5.14 -2.28
N GLU A 149 -1.64 -5.66 -3.23
CA GLU A 149 -1.31 -6.88 -3.98
C GLU A 149 -0.92 -8.07 -3.08
N PHE A 150 -1.83 -8.41 -2.16
CA PHE A 150 -1.61 -9.46 -1.16
C PHE A 150 -1.16 -10.79 -1.76
N ASP A 151 -1.60 -11.12 -2.96
CA ASP A 151 -1.33 -12.37 -3.66
C ASP A 151 0.08 -12.45 -4.26
N LEU A 152 0.84 -11.36 -4.25
CA LEU A 152 2.27 -11.35 -4.55
C LEU A 152 3.13 -11.79 -3.35
N PHE A 153 2.58 -11.82 -2.13
CA PHE A 153 3.22 -12.43 -0.96
C PHE A 153 3.07 -13.95 -0.98
N ARG A 154 3.70 -14.61 -1.94
CA ARG A 154 3.55 -16.05 -2.20
C ARG A 154 3.92 -16.95 -1.02
N TRP A 155 4.70 -16.44 -0.07
CA TRP A 155 5.12 -17.14 1.15
C TRP A 155 4.16 -16.95 2.31
N LYS A 156 3.20 -16.02 2.23
CA LYS A 156 2.28 -15.68 3.31
C LYS A 156 0.91 -16.32 3.09
N PRO A 157 0.50 -17.26 3.95
CA PRO A 157 -0.79 -17.93 3.81
C PRO A 157 -1.95 -16.99 4.20
N VAL A 158 -3.14 -17.29 3.71
CA VAL A 158 -4.38 -16.53 4.00
C VAL A 158 -4.64 -16.46 5.52
N SER A 159 -4.32 -17.52 6.27
CA SER A 159 -4.47 -17.54 7.73
C SER A 159 -3.69 -16.46 8.47
N GLU A 160 -2.53 -16.05 7.94
CA GLU A 160 -1.77 -14.92 8.51
C GLU A 160 -2.44 -13.59 8.23
N TRP A 161 -3.02 -13.40 7.02
CA TRP A 161 -3.81 -12.22 6.72
C TRP A 161 -5.04 -12.09 7.62
N GLU A 162 -5.72 -13.21 7.92
CA GLU A 162 -6.84 -13.23 8.86
C GLU A 162 -6.38 -12.86 10.29
N SER A 163 -5.24 -13.39 10.75
CA SER A 163 -4.67 -13.03 12.07
C SER A 163 -4.27 -11.55 12.14
N ASN A 164 -3.69 -11.03 11.08
CA ASN A 164 -3.35 -9.59 10.99
C ASN A 164 -4.63 -8.73 11.04
N ALA A 165 -5.65 -9.11 10.28
CA ALA A 165 -6.94 -8.41 10.27
C ALA A 165 -7.63 -8.44 11.62
N GLU A 166 -7.59 -9.58 12.31
CA GLU A 166 -8.08 -9.68 13.69
C GLU A 166 -7.34 -8.73 14.64
N THR A 167 -6.03 -8.62 14.49
CA THR A 167 -5.22 -7.67 15.27
C THR A 167 -5.64 -6.23 15.00
N VAL A 168 -5.81 -5.83 13.75
CA VAL A 168 -6.29 -4.49 13.40
C VAL A 168 -7.69 -4.24 13.99
N CYS A 169 -8.63 -5.17 13.79
CA CYS A 169 -10.00 -5.03 14.31
C CYS A 169 -10.06 -4.89 15.83
N ARG A 170 -9.17 -5.58 16.55
CA ARG A 170 -9.10 -5.56 18.02
C ARG A 170 -8.49 -4.28 18.56
N GLN A 171 -7.51 -3.70 17.83
CA GLN A 171 -6.80 -2.49 18.24
C GLN A 171 -7.48 -1.20 17.80
N ASP A 172 -8.39 -1.25 16.83
CA ASP A 172 -9.10 -0.08 16.29
C ASP A 172 -10.46 0.11 16.95
N PRO A 173 -10.58 0.95 18.01
CA PRO A 173 -11.84 1.16 18.71
C PRO A 173 -12.87 1.94 17.89
N TYR A 174 -12.45 2.65 16.88
CA TYR A 174 -13.30 3.52 16.05
C TYR A 174 -13.88 2.80 14.83
N ARG A 175 -13.41 1.57 14.54
CA ARG A 175 -13.89 0.74 13.42
C ARG A 175 -13.74 1.40 12.06
N HIS A 176 -12.58 1.97 11.79
CA HIS A 176 -12.25 2.54 10.50
C HIS A 176 -12.47 1.54 9.36
N LEU A 177 -12.58 2.05 8.14
CA LEU A 177 -12.75 1.23 6.95
C LEU A 177 -11.52 0.33 6.73
N ARG A 178 -11.76 -0.91 6.33
CA ARG A 178 -10.74 -1.95 6.15
C ARG A 178 -10.90 -2.66 4.82
N SER A 179 -9.78 -2.86 4.16
CA SER A 179 -9.72 -3.56 2.87
C SER A 179 -8.45 -4.41 2.74
N ILE A 180 -8.41 -5.19 1.69
CA ILE A 180 -7.21 -5.86 1.20
C ILE A 180 -7.25 -5.85 -0.32
N HIS A 181 -6.11 -5.54 -0.96
CA HIS A 181 -6.02 -5.30 -2.39
C HIS A 181 -5.28 -6.43 -3.10
N ASN A 182 -5.82 -6.88 -4.22
CA ASN A 182 -5.25 -7.95 -5.04
C ASN A 182 -4.39 -7.43 -6.19
N CYS A 183 -3.49 -8.28 -6.72
CA CYS A 183 -2.90 -8.14 -8.05
C CYS A 183 -3.72 -8.91 -9.09
N MET A 184 -3.72 -10.24 -8.99
CA MET A 184 -4.37 -11.15 -9.94
C MET A 184 -5.45 -11.99 -9.28
N THR A 185 -5.25 -12.40 -8.03
CA THR A 185 -6.12 -13.33 -7.32
C THR A 185 -7.02 -12.57 -6.35
N MET A 186 -8.33 -12.72 -6.52
CA MET A 186 -9.30 -12.11 -5.61
C MET A 186 -9.18 -12.69 -4.20
N TYR A 187 -9.19 -11.81 -3.21
CA TYR A 187 -9.41 -12.23 -1.83
C TYR A 187 -10.89 -12.56 -1.59
N ASP A 188 -11.19 -13.34 -0.57
CA ASP A 188 -12.58 -13.55 -0.15
C ASP A 188 -13.13 -12.29 0.55
N HIS A 189 -13.68 -11.38 -0.24
CA HIS A 189 -14.25 -10.14 0.26
C HIS A 189 -15.55 -10.33 1.09
N SER A 190 -16.07 -11.56 1.22
CA SER A 190 -17.18 -11.86 2.13
C SER A 190 -16.78 -11.78 3.61
N ARG A 191 -15.48 -11.82 3.92
CA ARG A 191 -14.96 -11.76 5.30
C ARG A 191 -15.53 -10.57 6.08
N GLY A 192 -15.96 -10.81 7.31
CA GLY A 192 -16.64 -9.82 8.15
C GLY A 192 -15.78 -8.61 8.53
N TRP A 193 -14.45 -8.74 8.52
CA TRP A 193 -13.54 -7.64 8.81
C TRP A 193 -13.38 -6.67 7.62
N ILE A 194 -13.66 -7.09 6.40
CA ILE A 194 -13.59 -6.26 5.19
C ILE A 194 -14.83 -5.37 5.10
N THR A 195 -14.66 -4.07 5.01
CA THR A 195 -15.75 -3.09 4.90
C THR A 195 -16.09 -2.73 3.45
N HIS A 196 -15.12 -2.82 2.55
CA HIS A 196 -15.26 -2.55 1.12
C HIS A 196 -14.29 -3.40 0.32
N CYS A 197 -14.64 -3.74 -0.92
CA CYS A 197 -13.78 -4.44 -1.83
C CYS A 197 -12.80 -3.45 -2.44
N SER A 198 -11.50 -3.60 -2.15
CA SER A 198 -10.42 -2.86 -2.80
C SER A 198 -9.87 -3.73 -3.92
N LEU A 199 -9.97 -3.27 -5.15
CA LEU A 199 -9.80 -4.12 -6.33
C LEU A 199 -8.84 -3.48 -7.32
N GLN A 200 -7.97 -4.32 -7.88
CA GLN A 200 -7.19 -4.00 -9.05
C GLN A 200 -7.87 -4.55 -10.31
N ARG A 201 -7.62 -3.92 -11.41
CA ARG A 201 -8.05 -4.42 -12.69
C ARG A 201 -7.34 -5.74 -13.02
N ILE A 202 -8.11 -6.82 -12.97
CA ILE A 202 -7.62 -8.17 -13.31
C ILE A 202 -7.63 -8.37 -14.83
N ASP A 203 -8.54 -7.70 -15.53
CA ASP A 203 -8.78 -7.80 -16.96
C ASP A 203 -8.52 -6.46 -17.64
N LEU A 204 -7.82 -6.47 -18.75
CA LEU A 204 -7.53 -5.26 -19.53
C LEU A 204 -8.79 -4.61 -20.14
N TYR A 205 -9.89 -5.36 -20.24
CA TYR A 205 -11.08 -4.92 -20.99
C TYR A 205 -12.36 -4.81 -20.16
N ARG A 206 -12.51 -5.54 -19.04
CA ARG A 206 -13.80 -5.74 -18.36
C ARG A 206 -13.84 -5.41 -16.86
N THR A 207 -12.91 -4.68 -16.32
CA THR A 207 -12.84 -4.48 -14.85
C THR A 207 -14.05 -3.77 -14.28
N ALA A 208 -14.55 -2.77 -14.99
CA ALA A 208 -15.66 -1.98 -14.50
C ALA A 208 -16.99 -2.72 -14.56
N GLU A 209 -17.16 -3.59 -15.54
CA GLU A 209 -18.34 -4.46 -15.66
C GLU A 209 -18.45 -5.42 -14.47
N ASN A 210 -17.33 -5.84 -13.93
CA ASN A 210 -17.28 -6.73 -12.76
C ASN A 210 -17.82 -6.09 -11.47
N VAL A 211 -17.91 -4.77 -11.39
CA VAL A 211 -18.57 -4.07 -10.26
C VAL A 211 -20.04 -4.51 -10.11
N GLU A 212 -20.73 -4.72 -11.22
CA GLU A 212 -22.12 -5.19 -11.22
C GLU A 212 -22.24 -6.62 -10.66
N ILE A 213 -21.18 -7.41 -10.75
CA ILE A 213 -21.11 -8.79 -10.22
C ILE A 213 -20.66 -8.75 -8.76
N TRP A 214 -19.56 -8.08 -8.47
CA TRP A 214 -18.92 -8.12 -7.15
C TRP A 214 -19.74 -7.41 -6.08
N ARG A 215 -20.36 -6.28 -6.42
CA ARG A 215 -21.17 -5.51 -5.47
C ARG A 215 -22.33 -6.32 -4.87
N PRO A 216 -23.20 -6.98 -5.64
CA PRO A 216 -24.22 -7.86 -5.07
C PRO A 216 -23.63 -9.15 -4.46
N GLN A 217 -22.58 -9.71 -5.04
CA GLN A 217 -21.94 -10.94 -4.52
C GLN A 217 -21.43 -10.77 -3.09
N TYR A 218 -20.79 -9.65 -2.79
CA TYR A 218 -20.19 -9.39 -1.48
C TYR A 218 -21.06 -8.50 -0.58
N GLY A 219 -22.09 -7.85 -1.12
CA GLY A 219 -22.93 -6.91 -0.38
C GLY A 219 -22.17 -5.69 0.15
N LYS A 220 -21.09 -5.29 -0.53
CA LYS A 220 -20.16 -4.24 -0.09
C LYS A 220 -19.86 -3.24 -1.21
N PRO A 221 -19.48 -1.99 -0.85
CA PRO A 221 -18.94 -1.06 -1.84
C PRO A 221 -17.71 -1.64 -2.56
N CYS A 222 -17.63 -1.41 -3.87
CA CYS A 222 -16.46 -1.80 -4.68
C CYS A 222 -15.68 -0.54 -5.05
N VAL A 223 -14.40 -0.52 -4.70
CA VAL A 223 -13.47 0.55 -5.01
C VAL A 223 -12.39 -0.02 -5.92
N LEU A 224 -12.34 0.44 -7.16
CA LEU A 224 -11.27 0.11 -8.08
C LEU A 224 -10.08 1.01 -7.78
N ASP A 225 -9.21 0.54 -6.90
CA ASP A 225 -8.05 1.30 -6.41
C ASP A 225 -6.90 1.36 -7.41
N GLU A 226 -6.87 0.45 -8.38
CA GLU A 226 -5.92 0.47 -9.49
C GLU A 226 -6.61 0.12 -10.81
N ILE A 227 -6.82 1.14 -11.66
CA ILE A 227 -7.44 1.01 -12.99
C ILE A 227 -6.45 1.13 -14.14
N ALA A 228 -5.17 0.89 -13.87
CA ALA A 228 -3.98 1.28 -14.62
C ALA A 228 -3.63 2.76 -14.40
N TYR A 229 -2.53 3.21 -15.02
CA TYR A 229 -1.95 4.52 -14.73
C TYR A 229 -1.72 5.30 -16.01
N GLU A 230 -2.10 6.56 -16.01
CA GLU A 230 -1.69 7.53 -17.01
C GLU A 230 -0.18 7.76 -16.89
N GLY A 231 0.55 7.80 -18.01
CA GLY A 231 1.97 8.05 -17.97
C GLY A 231 2.75 7.54 -19.16
N ASN A 232 4.04 7.30 -18.93
CA ASN A 232 5.03 7.01 -19.96
C ASN A 232 5.91 5.79 -19.64
N LEU A 233 5.50 4.91 -18.77
CA LEU A 233 6.25 3.69 -18.48
C LEU A 233 6.20 2.71 -19.65
N PRO A 234 7.23 1.88 -19.84
CA PRO A 234 7.25 0.88 -20.91
C PRO A 234 6.36 -0.35 -20.63
N PHE A 235 5.36 -0.21 -19.76
CA PHE A 235 4.45 -1.27 -19.36
C PHE A 235 3.00 -0.85 -19.63
N GLY A 236 2.17 -1.75 -20.15
CA GLY A 236 0.80 -1.47 -20.53
C GLY A 236 -0.11 -0.99 -19.39
N TRP A 237 0.27 -1.23 -18.14
CA TRP A 237 -0.43 -0.72 -16.96
C TRP A 237 -0.08 0.75 -16.61
N GLY A 238 1.04 1.27 -17.12
CA GLY A 238 1.60 2.57 -16.74
C GLY A 238 1.82 3.55 -17.90
N ASN A 239 1.13 3.37 -19.04
CA ASN A 239 1.26 4.20 -20.22
C ASN A 239 -0.05 4.44 -20.97
N ILE A 240 -1.18 4.39 -20.24
CA ILE A 240 -2.47 4.72 -20.86
C ILE A 240 -2.62 6.24 -21.01
N SER A 241 -3.42 6.65 -22.00
CA SER A 241 -3.69 8.07 -22.24
C SER A 241 -4.61 8.69 -21.18
N GLY A 242 -4.62 10.03 -21.08
CA GLY A 242 -5.54 10.76 -20.21
C GLY A 242 -7.01 10.52 -20.55
N GLU A 243 -7.33 10.29 -21.82
CA GLU A 243 -8.69 9.91 -22.24
C GLU A 243 -9.07 8.52 -21.72
N GLU A 244 -8.16 7.57 -21.83
CA GLU A 244 -8.40 6.20 -21.41
C GLU A 244 -8.50 6.10 -19.88
N ILE A 245 -7.67 6.80 -19.10
CA ILE A 245 -7.80 6.81 -17.64
C ILE A 245 -9.11 7.47 -17.21
N THR A 246 -9.53 8.53 -17.90
CA THR A 246 -10.80 9.20 -17.65
C THR A 246 -11.98 8.25 -17.91
N ARG A 247 -11.96 7.52 -19.02
CA ARG A 247 -12.98 6.50 -19.33
C ARG A 247 -13.03 5.43 -18.24
N ARG A 248 -11.89 4.87 -17.84
CA ARG A 248 -11.79 3.84 -16.80
C ARG A 248 -12.21 4.33 -15.43
N PHE A 249 -12.03 5.61 -15.15
CA PHE A 249 -12.49 6.24 -13.91
C PHE A 249 -14.02 6.32 -13.85
N TRP A 250 -14.68 6.69 -14.94
CA TRP A 250 -16.14 6.80 -15.00
C TRP A 250 -16.87 5.46 -15.05
N GLU A 251 -16.25 4.43 -15.60
CA GLU A 251 -16.87 3.11 -15.73
C GLU A 251 -17.40 2.53 -14.42
N PRO A 252 -16.63 2.46 -13.31
CA PRO A 252 -17.14 1.98 -12.03
C PRO A 252 -18.22 2.89 -11.46
N TYR A 253 -18.10 4.19 -11.60
CA TYR A 253 -19.10 5.13 -11.08
C TYR A 253 -20.47 4.93 -11.71
N THR A 254 -20.54 4.75 -13.02
CA THR A 254 -21.81 4.51 -13.73
C THR A 254 -22.46 3.16 -13.38
N ARG A 255 -21.70 2.27 -12.73
CA ARG A 255 -22.15 0.95 -12.25
C ARG A 255 -22.30 0.88 -10.73
N GLY A 256 -22.23 2.01 -10.05
CA GLY A 256 -22.42 2.09 -8.60
C GLY A 256 -21.21 1.63 -7.77
N GLY A 257 -20.01 1.69 -8.34
CA GLY A 257 -18.72 1.54 -7.66
C GLY A 257 -17.96 2.86 -7.55
N TYR A 258 -16.69 2.78 -7.24
CA TYR A 258 -15.78 3.91 -7.11
C TYR A 258 -14.48 3.60 -7.85
N GLY A 259 -13.81 4.63 -8.35
CA GLY A 259 -12.53 4.50 -9.04
C GLY A 259 -11.48 5.43 -8.44
N GLN A 260 -10.21 5.10 -8.64
CA GLN A 260 -9.06 5.90 -8.24
C GLN A 260 -8.26 6.29 -9.48
N HIS A 261 -7.76 7.52 -9.51
CA HIS A 261 -6.82 7.98 -10.52
C HIS A 261 -5.38 7.67 -10.07
N GLY A 262 -4.52 7.26 -11.00
CA GLY A 262 -3.09 7.10 -10.80
C GLY A 262 -2.31 7.62 -12.00
N GLY A 263 -1.18 8.24 -11.76
CA GLY A 263 -0.24 8.73 -12.78
C GLY A 263 1.18 8.24 -12.52
N THR A 264 1.94 8.01 -13.59
CA THR A 264 3.33 7.59 -13.58
C THR A 264 4.17 8.52 -14.47
N TYR A 265 4.70 9.59 -13.89
CA TYR A 265 5.54 10.58 -14.57
C TYR A 265 6.91 10.69 -13.92
#